data_56b8fdc64d10e2686328a7aef8c7ebb5
#
_entry.id   56b8fdc64d10e2686328a7aef8c7ebb5
#
_cell.length_a   1.000
_cell.length_b   1.000
_cell.length_c   1.000
_cell.angle_alpha   90.00
_cell.angle_beta   90.00
_cell.angle_gamma   90.00
#
_symmetry.space_group_name_H-M   'P 1'
#
loop_
_entity.id
_entity.type
_entity.pdbx_description
1 polymer ?
#
loop_
_entity_poly.entity_id
_entity_poly.type
_entity_poly.pdbx_seq_one_letter_code
_entity_poly.pdbx_strand_id
1 'polypeptide(L)' 'MTAVFVVHHEYQRYDDRDEIKLIGVYSTEAKAKSAIERLRVLPGFSEFPDGFSVDCYPIDAEHWIEGLAQQ' A
#
# COMPACT_ATOMS: atom_id res chain seq x y z
N MET A 1 0.83 -17.18 11.23
CA MET A 1 0.77 -15.96 10.42
C MET A 1 0.28 -14.80 11.26
N THR A 2 1.10 -13.80 11.43
CA THR A 2 0.80 -12.74 12.39
C THR A 2 0.73 -11.37 11.75
N ALA A 3 0.94 -11.26 10.45
CA ALA A 3 0.93 -9.96 9.80
C ALA A 3 0.44 -10.08 8.37
N VAL A 4 -0.02 -8.96 7.85
CA VAL A 4 -0.36 -8.83 6.43
C VAL A 4 0.42 -7.67 5.84
N PHE A 5 0.54 -7.70 4.51
CA PHE A 5 1.28 -6.68 3.77
C PHE A 5 0.31 -6.01 2.82
N VAL A 6 0.10 -4.73 3.04
CA VAL A 6 -0.91 -3.97 2.31
C VAL A 6 -0.20 -3.13 1.27
N VAL A 7 -0.65 -3.25 0.03
CA VAL A 7 -0.05 -2.53 -1.09
C VAL A 7 -0.99 -1.43 -1.52
N HIS A 8 -0.45 -0.22 -1.60
CA HIS A 8 -1.15 0.95 -2.11
C HIS A 8 -0.41 1.48 -3.33
N HIS A 9 -1.12 2.18 -4.18
CA HIS A 9 -0.52 2.92 -5.28
C HIS A 9 -0.95 4.37 -5.16
N GLU A 10 0.01 5.27 -5.14
CA GLU A 10 -0.24 6.70 -4.99
C GLU A 10 0.46 7.45 -6.10
N TYR A 11 -0.23 8.43 -6.67
CA TYR A 11 0.39 9.35 -7.61
C TYR A 11 -0.27 10.71 -7.46
N GLN A 12 0.48 11.74 -7.83
CA GLN A 12 -0.02 13.10 -7.77
C GLN A 12 -0.65 13.47 -9.10
N ARG A 13 -1.89 13.91 -9.05
CA ARG A 13 -2.61 14.32 -10.24
C ARG A 13 -2.22 15.73 -10.62
N TYR A 14 -2.44 16.08 -11.88
CA TYR A 14 -2.07 17.39 -12.37
C TYR A 14 -2.86 18.52 -11.71
N ASP A 15 -3.96 18.20 -11.04
CA ASP A 15 -4.76 19.21 -10.33
C ASP A 15 -4.35 19.32 -8.86
N ASP A 16 -3.14 18.88 -8.53
CA ASP A 16 -2.54 18.93 -7.19
C ASP A 16 -3.25 18.06 -6.16
N ARG A 17 -3.96 17.04 -6.62
CA ARG A 17 -4.55 16.07 -5.73
C ARG A 17 -3.82 14.76 -5.82
N ASP A 18 -3.65 14.13 -4.66
CA ASP A 18 -3.09 12.79 -4.62
C ASP A 18 -4.18 11.78 -4.84
N GLU A 19 -3.86 10.74 -5.58
CA GLU A 19 -4.75 9.62 -5.80
C GLU A 19 -4.14 8.40 -5.15
N ILE A 20 -4.83 7.82 -4.17
CA ILE A 20 -4.33 6.67 -3.43
C ILE A 20 -5.31 5.53 -3.62
N LYS A 21 -4.79 4.39 -4.09
CA LYS A 21 -5.61 3.22 -4.34
C LYS A 21 -5.11 2.06 -3.51
N LEU A 22 -6.03 1.33 -2.90
CA LEU A 22 -5.71 0.07 -2.26
C LEU A 22 -5.60 -0.99 -3.35
N ILE A 23 -4.42 -1.57 -3.49
CA ILE A 23 -4.16 -2.56 -4.52
C ILE A 23 -4.47 -3.96 -4.03
N GLY A 24 -3.98 -4.31 -2.84
CA GLY A 24 -4.22 -5.63 -2.32
C GLY A 24 -3.63 -5.85 -0.96
N VAL A 25 -3.97 -6.99 -0.36
CA VAL A 25 -3.49 -7.40 0.94
C VAL A 25 -2.89 -8.80 0.77
N TYR A 26 -1.66 -8.97 1.21
CA TYR A 26 -0.90 -10.20 0.94
C TYR A 26 -0.38 -10.79 2.24
N SER A 27 -0.19 -12.10 2.25
CA SER A 27 0.24 -12.79 3.45
C SER A 27 1.75 -12.70 3.69
N THR A 28 2.52 -12.35 2.67
CA THR A 28 3.98 -12.20 2.81
C THR A 28 4.45 -11.01 2.02
N GLU A 29 5.59 -10.48 2.42
CA GLU A 29 6.20 -9.38 1.69
C GLU A 29 6.59 -9.80 0.27
N ALA A 30 7.04 -11.04 0.12
CA ALA A 30 7.42 -11.54 -1.19
C ALA A 30 6.23 -11.53 -2.14
N LYS A 31 5.06 -11.92 -1.66
CA LYS A 31 3.86 -11.91 -2.50
C LYS A 31 3.45 -10.49 -2.85
N ALA A 32 3.60 -9.56 -1.91
CA ALA A 32 3.29 -8.16 -2.18
C ALA A 32 4.22 -7.60 -3.25
N LYS A 33 5.51 -7.88 -3.14
CA LYS A 33 6.49 -7.41 -4.12
C LYS A 33 6.27 -8.03 -5.48
N SER A 34 5.91 -9.30 -5.51
CA SER A 34 5.62 -9.99 -6.77
C SER A 34 4.42 -9.35 -7.47
N ALA A 35 3.40 -8.97 -6.70
CA ALA A 35 2.25 -8.31 -7.26
C ALA A 35 2.64 -6.95 -7.86
N ILE A 36 3.49 -6.20 -7.17
CA ILE A 36 3.95 -4.91 -7.67
C ILE A 36 4.68 -5.08 -8.99
N GLU A 37 5.58 -6.07 -9.09
CA GLU A 37 6.32 -6.31 -10.33
C GLU A 37 5.39 -6.63 -11.49
N ARG A 38 4.31 -7.33 -11.20
CA ARG A 38 3.34 -7.71 -12.22
C ARG A 38 2.51 -6.50 -12.65
N LEU A 39 2.15 -5.65 -11.71
CA LEU A 39 1.22 -4.56 -11.96
C LEU A 39 1.88 -3.32 -12.53
N ARG A 40 3.14 -3.08 -12.20
CA ARG A 40 3.80 -1.82 -12.56
C ARG A 40 3.92 -1.61 -14.07
N VAL A 41 3.80 -2.67 -14.85
CA VAL A 41 3.90 -2.59 -16.30
C VAL A 41 2.54 -2.44 -16.98
N LEU A 42 1.45 -2.51 -16.21
CA LEU A 42 0.11 -2.44 -16.77
C LEU A 42 -0.30 -1.00 -17.00
N PRO A 43 -1.18 -0.76 -17.99
CA PRO A 43 -1.74 0.56 -18.18
C PRO A 43 -2.42 1.03 -16.88
N GLY A 44 -2.25 2.29 -16.56
CA GLY A 44 -2.77 2.81 -15.31
C GLY A 44 -1.75 2.88 -14.20
N PHE A 45 -0.70 2.05 -14.29
CA PHE A 45 0.39 2.08 -13.30
C PHE A 45 1.73 2.40 -13.94
N SER A 46 1.87 2.13 -15.24
CA SER A 46 3.18 2.24 -15.89
C SER A 46 3.70 3.67 -15.94
N GLU A 47 2.84 4.66 -15.84
CA GLU A 47 3.28 6.05 -15.79
C GLU A 47 3.82 6.45 -14.44
N PHE A 48 3.49 5.69 -13.39
CA PHE A 48 3.93 5.97 -12.04
C PHE A 48 4.41 4.69 -11.38
N PRO A 49 5.45 4.05 -11.97
CA PRO A 49 5.87 2.73 -11.47
C PRO A 49 6.46 2.76 -10.07
N ASP A 50 6.86 3.93 -9.60
CA ASP A 50 7.43 4.06 -8.26
C ASP A 50 6.41 4.51 -7.23
N GLY A 51 5.12 4.55 -7.61
CA GLY A 51 4.07 4.98 -6.70
C GLY A 51 3.56 3.91 -5.75
N PHE A 52 4.07 2.68 -5.86
CA PHE A 52 3.66 1.60 -4.99
C PHE A 52 4.31 1.69 -3.62
N SER A 53 3.55 1.34 -2.59
CA SER A 53 4.09 1.25 -1.24
C SER A 53 3.56 -0.02 -0.58
N VAL A 54 4.34 -0.58 0.34
CA VAL A 54 3.99 -1.79 1.07
C VAL A 54 4.07 -1.46 2.55
N ASP A 55 2.97 -1.68 3.25
CA ASP A 55 2.91 -1.47 4.69
C ASP A 55 2.59 -2.78 5.38
N CYS A 56 3.26 -3.04 6.49
CA CYS A 56 3.06 -4.26 7.26
C CYS A 56 2.15 -3.95 8.44
N TYR A 57 1.09 -4.74 8.57
CA TYR A 57 0.15 -4.60 9.68
C TYR A 57 0.03 -5.93 10.41
N PRO A 58 0.30 -5.95 11.72
CA PRO A 58 0.07 -7.17 12.50
C PRO A 58 -1.41 -7.51 12.51
N ILE A 59 -1.69 -8.82 12.48
CA ILE A 59 -3.05 -9.31 12.56
C ILE A 59 -3.43 -9.38 14.04
N ASP A 60 -4.68 -9.03 14.33
CA ASP A 60 -5.24 -9.12 15.68
C ASP A 60 -4.49 -8.22 16.66
N ALA A 61 -3.96 -7.12 16.17
CA ALA A 61 -3.31 -6.13 16.99
C ALA A 61 -3.97 -4.78 16.74
N GLU A 62 -4.05 -3.99 17.77
CA GLU A 62 -4.61 -2.67 17.65
C GLU A 62 -3.57 -1.71 17.13
N HIS A 63 -3.98 -0.88 16.19
CA HIS A 63 -3.10 0.14 15.62
C HIS A 63 -3.44 1.51 16.14
N TRP A 64 -4.35 1.57 17.07
CA TRP A 64 -4.79 2.79 17.71
C TRP A 64 -3.97 3.00 18.97
N ILE A 65 -3.35 4.14 19.08
CA ILE A 65 -2.57 4.49 20.25
C ILE A 65 -3.33 5.58 20.99
N GLU A 66 -3.93 5.22 22.09
CA GLU A 66 -4.90 6.05 22.76
C GLU A 66 -4.34 7.39 23.20
N GLY A 67 -3.14 7.38 23.73
CA GLY A 67 -2.54 8.62 24.20
C GLY A 67 -2.26 9.60 23.08
N LEU A 68 -1.94 9.11 21.89
CA LEU A 68 -1.70 9.97 20.76
C LEU A 68 -2.99 10.45 20.10
N ALA A 69 -4.00 9.60 20.14
CA ALA A 69 -5.24 9.91 19.45
C ALA A 69 -6.02 11.03 20.11
N GLN A 70 -5.74 11.28 21.35
CA GLN A 70 -6.46 12.29 22.11
C GLN A 70 -5.88 13.67 22.01
N GLN A 71 -4.83 13.82 21.22
CA GLN A 71 -4.15 15.11 21.13
C GLN A 71 -4.53 15.94 19.94
#